data_5cb3289eb584de04fb8aebed41f3824d
#
_entry.id   5cb3289eb584de04fb8aebed41f3824d
#
_cell.length_a   1.000
_cell.length_b   1.000
_cell.length_c   1.000
_cell.angle_alpha   90.00
_cell.angle_beta   90.00
_cell.angle_gamma   90.00
#
_symmetry.space_group_name_H-M   'P 1'
#
loop_
_entity.id
_entity.type
_entity.pdbx_description
1 polymer ?
#
loop_
_entity_poly.entity_id
_entity_poly.type
_entity_poly.pdbx_seq_one_letter_code
_entity_poly.pdbx_strand_id
1 'polypeptide(L)'
;MRMEEWSWSAFTEIYRKKQRNRPLPHGGNDPGKVGVDQSLEKDINLAISKKLARYLELADVEVVMTRSEDKGLYSETDSRKKSADMKARCSLIDEAKPDLVVSIHQNSYHEEYVSGGQVFYYNGSVKGKKLAEILQRRFDYVLGEKNTRQAKANDSYYLLLHVKSPIVIVECGFLSNYEEAALLNTDEYQDRLAWTIHMGIMEYLNRR
;
A
#
# COMPACT_ATOMS: atom_id res chain seq x y z
N MET A 1 4.61 24.37 -6.02
CA MET A 1 3.53 23.56 -5.39
C MET A 1 4.14 22.89 -4.19
N ARG A 2 3.80 23.31 -2.96
CA ARG A 2 4.35 22.68 -1.74
C ARG A 2 3.82 21.26 -1.68
N MET A 3 4.73 20.29 -1.51
CA MET A 3 4.38 18.90 -1.22
C MET A 3 3.66 18.91 0.14
N GLU A 4 2.39 18.52 0.13
CA GLU A 4 1.67 18.26 1.37
C GLU A 4 2.43 17.18 2.15
N GLU A 5 2.58 17.37 3.46
CA GLU A 5 3.25 16.41 4.34
C GLU A 5 2.44 15.12 4.37
N TRP A 6 2.97 14.11 3.68
CA TRP A 6 2.39 12.77 3.68
C TRP A 6 2.57 12.13 5.05
N SER A 7 1.51 11.56 5.55
CA SER A 7 1.54 10.74 6.75
C SER A 7 2.25 9.40 6.46
N TRP A 8 3.35 9.14 7.15
CA TRP A 8 4.30 8.08 6.77
C TRP A 8 4.20 6.79 7.56
N SER A 9 3.40 6.72 8.62
CA SER A 9 3.33 5.56 9.52
C SER A 9 2.14 4.63 9.30
N ALA A 10 1.24 5.00 8.39
CA ALA A 10 0.05 4.19 8.06
C ALA A 10 0.31 3.04 7.08
N PHE A 11 1.56 2.79 6.72
CA PHE A 11 1.92 1.84 5.67
C PHE A 11 1.85 0.39 6.12
N THR A 12 1.32 -0.47 5.25
CA THR A 12 1.46 -1.92 5.36
C THR A 12 1.92 -2.44 4.02
N GLU A 13 3.13 -2.95 3.95
CA GLU A 13 3.74 -3.53 2.78
C GLU A 13 3.59 -5.05 2.82
N ILE A 14 3.25 -5.61 1.67
CA ILE A 14 3.17 -7.05 1.45
C ILE A 14 4.17 -7.42 0.37
N TYR A 15 4.95 -8.46 0.59
CA TYR A 15 5.93 -8.92 -0.37
C TYR A 15 6.11 -10.44 -0.34
N ARG A 16 6.46 -11.03 -1.49
CA ARG A 16 6.79 -12.46 -1.62
C ARG A 16 8.25 -12.71 -1.29
N LYS A 17 8.54 -13.74 -0.47
CA LYS A 17 9.88 -14.26 -0.19
C LYS A 17 9.99 -15.74 -0.55
N LYS A 18 11.16 -16.15 -1.08
CA LYS A 18 11.57 -17.56 -1.09
C LYS A 18 12.31 -17.86 0.21
N GLN A 19 11.63 -18.58 1.12
CA GLN A 19 12.11 -19.23 2.36
C GLN A 19 12.62 -18.40 3.55
N ARG A 20 12.02 -18.76 4.69
CA ARG A 20 12.31 -18.72 6.13
C ARG A 20 11.65 -17.63 6.95
N ASN A 21 10.77 -18.13 7.86
CA ASN A 21 10.06 -17.41 8.90
C ASN A 21 10.99 -16.58 9.80
N ARG A 22 10.65 -15.29 9.95
CA ARG A 22 10.89 -14.49 11.15
C ARG A 22 9.65 -13.65 11.40
N PRO A 23 9.10 -13.63 12.64
CA PRO A 23 8.05 -12.70 13.01
C PRO A 23 8.61 -11.28 13.00
N LEU A 24 7.86 -10.35 12.42
CA LEU A 24 8.22 -8.94 12.33
C LEU A 24 7.33 -8.11 13.25
N PRO A 25 7.88 -7.14 14.00
CA PRO A 25 7.11 -6.20 14.83
C PRO A 25 6.64 -4.98 14.02
N HIS A 26 5.53 -4.51 14.17
CA HIS A 26 4.64 -3.63 14.92
C HIS A 26 4.37 -2.25 14.27
N GLY A 27 3.14 -1.74 14.31
CA GLY A 27 2.57 -0.49 13.84
C GLY A 27 2.80 0.73 14.78
N GLY A 28 2.13 1.87 14.66
CA GLY A 28 2.44 3.06 15.44
C GLY A 28 1.45 4.22 15.53
N ASN A 29 1.86 5.26 16.24
CA ASN A 29 1.04 6.41 16.66
C ASN A 29 0.60 7.37 15.53
N ASP A 30 1.06 7.23 14.31
CA ASP A 30 0.63 8.09 13.20
C ASP A 30 -0.67 7.52 12.58
N PRO A 31 -1.79 8.26 12.61
CA PRO A 31 -3.07 7.79 12.10
C PRO A 31 -3.12 7.68 10.57
N GLY A 32 -2.13 8.22 9.87
CA GLY A 32 -2.24 8.44 8.45
C GLY A 32 -3.10 9.65 8.12
N LYS A 33 -3.73 9.65 6.95
CA LYS A 33 -4.78 10.61 6.63
C LYS A 33 -6.02 10.29 7.47
N VAL A 34 -6.70 11.34 7.89
CA VAL A 34 -8.00 11.24 8.56
C VAL A 34 -9.08 11.53 7.53
N GLY A 35 -10.00 10.60 7.37
CA GLY A 35 -11.11 10.71 6.44
C GLY A 35 -12.12 11.80 6.84
N VAL A 36 -12.94 12.22 5.89
CA VAL A 36 -14.06 13.15 6.13
C VAL A 36 -15.08 12.60 7.13
N ASP A 37 -15.12 11.29 7.30
CA ASP A 37 -15.94 10.51 8.24
C ASP A 37 -15.20 10.15 9.54
N GLN A 38 -14.02 10.72 9.78
CA GLN A 38 -13.12 10.45 10.90
C GLN A 38 -12.43 9.08 10.86
N SER A 39 -12.54 8.34 9.79
CA SER A 39 -11.79 7.09 9.59
C SER A 39 -10.28 7.34 9.52
N LEU A 40 -9.51 6.36 9.96
CA LEU A 40 -8.06 6.44 9.95
C LEU A 40 -7.46 5.59 8.82
N GLU A 41 -6.64 6.20 8.00
CA GLU A 41 -5.93 5.52 6.91
C GLU A 41 -5.20 4.28 7.39
N LYS A 42 -4.55 4.34 8.55
CA LYS A 42 -3.79 3.23 9.13
C LYS A 42 -4.64 1.97 9.35
N ASP A 43 -5.90 2.14 9.77
CA ASP A 43 -6.79 1.03 10.10
C ASP A 43 -7.31 0.37 8.82
N ILE A 44 -7.70 1.17 7.84
CA ILE A 44 -8.16 0.71 6.53
C ILE A 44 -7.02 -0.02 5.80
N ASN A 45 -5.81 0.56 5.78
CA ASN A 45 -4.63 -0.06 5.17
C ASN A 45 -4.33 -1.43 5.80
N LEU A 46 -4.39 -1.54 7.13
CA LEU A 46 -4.16 -2.79 7.84
C LEU A 46 -5.23 -3.84 7.52
N ALA A 47 -6.50 -3.42 7.48
CA ALA A 47 -7.62 -4.32 7.17
C ALA A 47 -7.50 -4.90 5.75
N ILE A 48 -7.27 -4.04 4.73
CA ILE A 48 -7.08 -4.48 3.34
C ILE A 48 -5.85 -5.39 3.24
N SER A 49 -4.75 -5.04 3.90
CA SER A 49 -3.50 -5.82 3.83
C SER A 49 -3.64 -7.21 4.44
N LYS A 50 -4.36 -7.36 5.56
CA LYS A 50 -4.64 -8.67 6.17
C LYS A 50 -5.48 -9.56 5.26
N LYS A 51 -6.49 -9.00 4.60
CA LYS A 51 -7.31 -9.72 3.63
C LYS A 51 -6.47 -10.14 2.41
N LEU A 52 -5.65 -9.24 1.88
CA LEU A 52 -4.73 -9.51 0.77
C LEU A 52 -3.73 -10.61 1.13
N ALA A 53 -3.11 -10.54 2.30
CA ALA A 53 -2.19 -11.57 2.77
C ALA A 53 -2.85 -12.95 2.78
N ARG A 54 -4.06 -13.06 3.32
CA ARG A 54 -4.83 -14.31 3.32
C ARG A 54 -5.07 -14.86 1.91
N TYR A 55 -5.45 -14.02 0.95
CA TYR A 55 -5.65 -14.48 -0.43
C TYR A 55 -4.37 -14.96 -1.10
N LEU A 56 -3.25 -14.26 -0.85
CA LEU A 56 -1.95 -14.65 -1.39
C LEU A 56 -1.45 -15.96 -0.79
N GLU A 57 -1.59 -16.15 0.53
CA GLU A 57 -1.22 -17.38 1.23
C GLU A 57 -2.05 -18.59 0.75
N LEU A 58 -3.35 -18.41 0.50
CA LEU A 58 -4.21 -19.45 -0.10
C LEU A 58 -3.79 -19.81 -1.54
N ALA A 59 -3.05 -18.94 -2.22
CA ALA A 59 -2.49 -19.18 -3.53
C ALA A 59 -1.00 -19.59 -3.49
N ASP A 60 -0.52 -20.14 -2.37
CA ASP A 60 0.86 -20.59 -2.13
C ASP A 60 1.92 -19.47 -2.32
N VAL A 61 1.54 -18.21 -2.10
CA VAL A 61 2.46 -17.09 -2.10
C VAL A 61 2.89 -16.80 -0.66
N GLU A 62 4.19 -16.90 -0.39
CA GLU A 62 4.73 -16.51 0.92
C GLU A 62 4.60 -14.99 1.09
N VAL A 63 3.95 -14.56 2.17
CA VAL A 63 3.69 -13.16 2.46
C VAL A 63 4.46 -12.72 3.70
N VAL A 64 5.10 -11.58 3.62
CA VAL A 64 5.67 -10.89 4.78
C VAL A 64 5.06 -9.50 4.86
N MET A 65 4.41 -9.21 5.97
CA MET A 65 3.84 -7.88 6.25
C MET A 65 4.83 -7.08 7.10
N THR A 66 5.06 -5.82 6.78
CA THR A 66 5.89 -4.95 7.62
C THR A 66 5.22 -4.59 8.94
N ARG A 67 3.90 -4.74 9.02
CA ARG A 67 3.13 -4.71 10.27
C ARG A 67 1.91 -5.62 10.18
N SER A 68 1.57 -6.26 11.30
CA SER A 68 0.34 -7.06 11.49
C SER A 68 -0.58 -6.49 12.57
N GLU A 69 -0.13 -5.45 13.27
CA GLU A 69 -0.80 -4.78 14.38
C GLU A 69 -0.69 -3.25 14.27
N ASP A 70 -1.35 -2.50 15.16
CA ASP A 70 -1.25 -1.05 15.23
C ASP A 70 -0.06 -0.60 16.09
N LYS A 71 1.15 -0.78 15.57
CA LYS A 71 2.41 -0.33 16.22
C LYS A 71 3.43 0.10 15.15
N GLY A 72 4.41 1.01 15.44
CA GLY A 72 5.50 1.47 14.54
C GLY A 72 6.79 0.67 14.69
N LEU A 73 7.66 0.75 13.71
CA LEU A 73 8.99 0.14 13.70
C LEU A 73 10.08 1.07 14.30
N TYR A 74 9.68 1.96 15.19
CA TYR A 74 10.58 2.88 15.89
C TYR A 74 10.64 2.58 17.37
N SER A 75 11.72 3.02 18.02
CA SER A 75 11.84 3.00 19.48
C SER A 75 11.14 4.21 20.10
N GLU A 76 10.65 4.07 21.34
CA GLU A 76 10.11 5.21 22.11
C GLU A 76 11.16 6.32 22.32
N THR A 77 12.43 5.98 22.27
CA THR A 77 13.57 6.91 22.41
C THR A 77 13.93 7.64 21.10
N ASP A 78 13.35 7.24 19.96
CA ASP A 78 13.63 7.88 18.69
C ASP A 78 13.07 9.32 18.65
N SER A 79 13.93 10.31 18.49
CA SER A 79 13.55 11.71 18.37
C SER A 79 12.82 12.02 17.06
N ARG A 80 12.98 11.18 16.04
CA ARG A 80 12.34 11.28 14.71
C ARG A 80 11.66 9.97 14.36
N LYS A 81 10.66 9.59 15.14
CA LYS A 81 9.93 8.31 15.04
C LYS A 81 9.54 7.95 13.59
N LYS A 82 8.99 8.91 12.86
CA LYS A 82 8.59 8.77 11.46
C LYS A 82 9.75 8.36 10.53
N SER A 83 10.88 9.04 10.63
CA SER A 83 12.07 8.74 9.82
C SER A 83 12.69 7.39 10.20
N ALA A 84 12.66 7.03 11.48
CA ALA A 84 13.14 5.74 11.98
C ALA A 84 12.28 4.60 11.44
N ASP A 85 10.94 4.74 11.49
CA ASP A 85 9.97 3.78 10.95
C ASP A 85 10.22 3.51 9.45
N MET A 86 10.32 4.56 8.64
CA MET A 86 10.55 4.42 7.21
C MET A 86 11.87 3.72 6.87
N LYS A 87 12.96 4.04 7.58
CA LYS A 87 14.25 3.38 7.42
C LYS A 87 14.18 1.91 7.81
N ALA A 88 13.52 1.60 8.93
CA ALA A 88 13.33 0.23 9.39
C ALA A 88 12.54 -0.60 8.37
N ARG A 89 11.48 -0.04 7.77
CA ARG A 89 10.72 -0.71 6.68
C ARG A 89 11.60 -1.01 5.48
N CYS A 90 12.36 -0.02 4.98
CA CYS A 90 13.28 -0.24 3.86
C CYS A 90 14.28 -1.35 4.19
N SER A 91 14.88 -1.35 5.39
CA SER A 91 15.83 -2.38 5.82
C SER A 91 15.18 -3.77 5.84
N LEU A 92 13.99 -3.90 6.41
CA LEU A 92 13.23 -5.16 6.43
C LEU A 92 12.97 -5.70 5.03
N ILE A 93 12.50 -4.83 4.14
CA ILE A 93 12.20 -5.20 2.75
C ILE A 93 13.48 -5.60 2.01
N ASP A 94 14.55 -4.83 2.16
CA ASP A 94 15.84 -5.11 1.49
C ASP A 94 16.51 -6.39 2.02
N GLU A 95 16.40 -6.67 3.33
CA GLU A 95 16.87 -7.93 3.93
C GLU A 95 16.09 -9.15 3.43
N ALA A 96 14.78 -8.98 3.29
CA ALA A 96 13.92 -10.05 2.79
C ALA A 96 14.10 -10.35 1.31
N LYS A 97 14.58 -9.38 0.50
CA LYS A 97 14.78 -9.51 -0.95
C LYS A 97 13.55 -10.08 -1.67
N PRO A 98 12.38 -9.46 -1.54
CA PRO A 98 11.15 -9.99 -2.12
C PRO A 98 11.15 -9.89 -3.64
N ASP A 99 10.31 -10.69 -4.29
CA ASP A 99 10.07 -10.62 -5.73
C ASP A 99 9.32 -9.35 -6.15
N LEU A 100 8.45 -8.85 -5.26
CA LEU A 100 7.70 -7.61 -5.41
C LEU A 100 7.26 -7.08 -4.03
N VAL A 101 6.95 -5.80 -3.98
CA VAL A 101 6.40 -5.11 -2.80
C VAL A 101 5.16 -4.33 -3.21
N VAL A 102 4.11 -4.43 -2.40
CA VAL A 102 2.89 -3.62 -2.56
C VAL A 102 2.66 -2.86 -1.26
N SER A 103 2.66 -1.54 -1.33
CA SER A 103 2.34 -0.64 -0.22
C SER A 103 0.91 -0.16 -0.35
N ILE A 104 0.07 -0.46 0.65
CA ILE A 104 -1.37 -0.14 0.64
C ILE A 104 -1.59 1.20 1.32
N HIS A 105 -2.33 2.07 0.64
CA HIS A 105 -2.60 3.44 1.03
C HIS A 105 -4.03 3.89 0.73
N GLN A 106 -4.41 5.01 1.35
CA GLN A 106 -5.58 5.79 1.00
C GLN A 106 -5.17 7.22 0.68
N ASN A 107 -5.64 7.72 -0.45
CA ASN A 107 -5.34 9.06 -0.91
C ASN A 107 -6.18 10.13 -0.17
N SER A 108 -5.77 11.37 -0.30
CA SER A 108 -6.56 12.52 0.17
C SER A 108 -6.22 13.73 -0.71
N TYR A 109 -7.23 14.54 -1.01
CA TYR A 109 -7.06 15.75 -1.80
C TYR A 109 -7.94 16.88 -1.24
N HIS A 110 -7.61 18.13 -1.52
CA HIS A 110 -8.35 19.27 -0.99
C HIS A 110 -9.75 19.44 -1.61
N GLU A 111 -9.98 18.84 -2.79
CA GLU A 111 -11.27 18.87 -3.47
C GLU A 111 -11.99 17.53 -3.25
N GLU A 112 -13.16 17.58 -2.61
CA GLU A 112 -13.92 16.41 -2.17
C GLU A 112 -14.48 15.55 -3.30
N TYR A 113 -14.63 16.10 -4.53
CA TYR A 113 -15.11 15.34 -5.68
C TYR A 113 -14.04 14.44 -6.30
N VAL A 114 -12.79 14.58 -5.90
CA VAL A 114 -11.68 13.77 -6.43
C VAL A 114 -11.77 12.35 -5.86
N SER A 115 -11.74 11.36 -6.77
CA SER A 115 -11.96 9.94 -6.46
C SER A 115 -11.14 9.01 -7.33
N GLY A 116 -11.19 7.71 -7.04
CA GLY A 116 -10.64 6.62 -7.84
C GLY A 116 -9.32 6.04 -7.32
N GLY A 117 -9.14 4.74 -7.55
CA GLY A 117 -7.91 4.02 -7.19
C GLY A 117 -6.78 4.29 -8.17
N GLN A 118 -5.57 4.51 -7.65
CA GLN A 118 -4.38 4.83 -8.46
C GLN A 118 -3.15 4.09 -7.98
N VAL A 119 -2.32 3.61 -8.91
CA VAL A 119 -1.09 2.90 -8.59
C VAL A 119 0.13 3.72 -9.01
N PHE A 120 1.05 3.92 -8.07
CA PHE A 120 2.29 4.65 -8.28
C PHE A 120 3.50 3.72 -8.32
N TYR A 121 4.49 4.05 -9.14
CA TYR A 121 5.75 3.33 -9.27
C TYR A 121 6.93 4.29 -9.42
N TYR A 122 8.16 3.83 -9.13
CA TYR A 122 9.36 4.61 -9.37
C TYR A 122 9.64 4.72 -10.89
N ASN A 123 9.89 5.92 -11.37
CA ASN A 123 10.08 6.21 -12.81
C ASN A 123 11.21 5.37 -13.45
N GLY A 124 12.29 5.09 -12.71
CA GLY A 124 13.39 4.24 -13.16
C GLY A 124 13.13 2.72 -13.10
N SER A 125 11.98 2.27 -12.58
CA SER A 125 11.70 0.84 -12.37
C SER A 125 10.83 0.24 -13.47
N VAL A 126 11.45 -0.45 -14.42
CA VAL A 126 10.72 -1.19 -15.48
C VAL A 126 9.78 -2.26 -14.88
N LYS A 127 10.27 -3.01 -13.88
CA LYS A 127 9.47 -4.03 -13.19
C LYS A 127 8.35 -3.44 -12.35
N GLY A 128 8.61 -2.33 -11.65
CA GLY A 128 7.61 -1.59 -10.91
C GLY A 128 6.53 -1.01 -11.83
N LYS A 129 6.91 -0.45 -12.99
CA LYS A 129 5.98 0.03 -14.01
C LYS A 129 5.05 -1.09 -14.49
N LYS A 130 5.63 -2.25 -14.87
CA LYS A 130 4.83 -3.41 -15.30
C LYS A 130 3.83 -3.87 -14.25
N LEU A 131 4.25 -3.93 -12.97
CA LEU A 131 3.36 -4.29 -11.86
C LEU A 131 2.26 -3.24 -11.68
N ALA A 132 2.60 -1.94 -11.71
CA ALA A 132 1.65 -0.85 -11.56
C ALA A 132 0.59 -0.84 -12.68
N GLU A 133 0.99 -1.05 -13.93
CA GLU A 133 0.08 -1.12 -15.07
C GLU A 133 -0.89 -2.31 -14.99
N ILE A 134 -0.43 -3.45 -14.48
CA ILE A 134 -1.28 -4.63 -14.26
C ILE A 134 -2.30 -4.32 -13.16
N LEU A 135 -1.86 -3.82 -12.01
CA LEU A 135 -2.75 -3.49 -10.90
C LEU A 135 -3.75 -2.40 -11.28
N GLN A 136 -3.32 -1.35 -12.01
CA GLN A 136 -4.21 -0.29 -12.45
C GLN A 136 -5.34 -0.83 -13.34
N ARG A 137 -5.05 -1.68 -14.31
CA ARG A 137 -6.09 -2.33 -15.14
C ARG A 137 -7.08 -3.15 -14.31
N ARG A 138 -6.63 -3.80 -13.22
CA ARG A 138 -7.52 -4.52 -12.31
C ARG A 138 -8.43 -3.57 -11.54
N PHE A 139 -7.92 -2.42 -11.11
CA PHE A 139 -8.71 -1.35 -10.51
C PHE A 139 -9.74 -0.80 -11.49
N ASP A 140 -9.35 -0.52 -12.73
CA ASP A 140 -10.25 -0.02 -13.77
C ASP A 140 -11.40 -1.00 -14.04
N TYR A 141 -11.10 -2.30 -14.07
CA TYR A 141 -12.11 -3.34 -14.23
C TYR A 141 -13.11 -3.42 -13.06
N VAL A 142 -12.61 -3.26 -11.83
CA VAL A 142 -13.42 -3.45 -10.60
C VAL A 142 -14.18 -2.18 -10.22
N LEU A 143 -13.57 -1.00 -10.40
CA LEU A 143 -14.17 0.30 -10.07
C LEU A 143 -15.04 0.84 -11.23
N GLY A 144 -14.86 0.29 -12.45
CA GLY A 144 -15.62 0.64 -13.63
C GLY A 144 -15.27 2.01 -14.20
N GLU A 145 -16.18 2.56 -15.01
CA GLU A 145 -15.97 3.84 -15.76
C GLU A 145 -15.73 5.04 -14.85
N LYS A 146 -16.09 4.98 -13.59
CA LYS A 146 -15.80 6.03 -12.61
C LYS A 146 -14.31 6.16 -12.30
N ASN A 147 -13.50 5.10 -12.50
CA ASN A 147 -12.06 5.17 -12.31
C ASN A 147 -11.34 5.66 -13.56
N THR A 148 -11.03 6.95 -13.61
CA THR A 148 -10.29 7.55 -14.72
C THR A 148 -8.79 7.65 -14.48
N ARG A 149 -8.31 7.06 -13.37
CA ARG A 149 -6.91 7.09 -12.95
C ARG A 149 -6.05 6.17 -13.82
N GLN A 150 -4.76 6.52 -13.92
CA GLN A 150 -3.77 5.73 -14.63
C GLN A 150 -2.58 5.44 -13.73
N ALA A 151 -1.87 4.35 -13.97
CA ALA A 151 -0.60 4.08 -13.32
C ALA A 151 0.35 5.26 -13.55
N LYS A 152 0.97 5.78 -12.48
CA LYS A 152 1.71 7.03 -12.52
C LYS A 152 3.12 6.87 -11.95
N ALA A 153 4.12 7.36 -12.66
CA ALA A 153 5.48 7.49 -12.14
C ALA A 153 5.53 8.52 -11.01
N ASN A 154 6.28 8.21 -9.96
CA ASN A 154 6.49 9.11 -8.83
C ASN A 154 7.92 8.97 -8.30
N ASP A 155 8.61 10.12 -8.22
CA ASP A 155 10.00 10.23 -7.77
C ASP A 155 10.11 10.98 -6.41
N SER A 156 9.01 11.03 -5.64
CA SER A 156 8.97 11.72 -4.34
C SER A 156 8.64 10.80 -3.17
N TYR A 157 8.00 9.66 -3.41
CA TYR A 157 7.68 8.70 -2.35
C TYR A 157 8.93 8.00 -1.81
N TYR A 158 9.13 8.07 -0.52
CA TYR A 158 10.33 7.56 0.14
C TYR A 158 10.60 6.08 -0.17
N LEU A 159 9.60 5.22 -0.03
CA LEU A 159 9.73 3.77 -0.30
C LEU A 159 10.08 3.50 -1.76
N LEU A 160 9.46 4.21 -2.71
CA LEU A 160 9.77 4.04 -4.13
C LEU A 160 11.23 4.35 -4.46
N LEU A 161 11.84 5.31 -3.73
CA LEU A 161 13.22 5.74 -3.93
C LEU A 161 14.26 4.85 -3.23
N HIS A 162 13.90 4.20 -2.12
CA HIS A 162 14.86 3.54 -1.24
C HIS A 162 14.76 2.02 -1.21
N VAL A 163 13.66 1.43 -1.68
CA VAL A 163 13.50 -0.03 -1.78
C VAL A 163 14.05 -0.53 -3.11
N LYS A 164 14.92 -1.56 -3.07
CA LYS A 164 15.59 -2.12 -4.27
C LYS A 164 14.71 -3.08 -5.06
N SER A 165 13.79 -3.76 -4.38
CA SER A 165 12.85 -4.68 -5.04
C SER A 165 11.80 -3.91 -5.84
N PRO A 166 11.18 -4.53 -6.88
CA PRO A 166 10.05 -3.93 -7.57
C PRO A 166 8.95 -3.57 -6.58
N ILE A 167 8.67 -2.28 -6.43
CA ILE A 167 7.69 -1.76 -5.47
C ILE A 167 6.67 -0.86 -6.17
N VAL A 168 5.43 -0.93 -5.69
CA VAL A 168 4.34 -0.02 -6.05
C VAL A 168 3.64 0.49 -4.80
N ILE A 169 3.07 1.68 -4.89
CA ILE A 169 2.14 2.24 -3.91
C ILE A 169 0.75 2.20 -4.54
N VAL A 170 -0.19 1.59 -3.83
CA VAL A 170 -1.58 1.44 -4.25
C VAL A 170 -2.44 2.34 -3.38
N GLU A 171 -2.90 3.44 -3.98
CA GLU A 171 -3.89 4.34 -3.40
C GLU A 171 -5.28 3.78 -3.74
N CYS A 172 -5.94 3.18 -2.77
CA CYS A 172 -7.18 2.42 -3.00
C CYS A 172 -8.41 3.30 -3.27
N GLY A 173 -8.38 4.55 -2.82
CA GLY A 173 -9.43 5.55 -2.97
C GLY A 173 -9.10 6.79 -2.15
N PHE A 174 -9.99 7.77 -2.11
CA PHE A 174 -9.79 9.06 -1.46
C PHE A 174 -10.59 9.17 -0.15
N LEU A 175 -9.92 9.30 0.98
CA LEU A 175 -10.53 9.57 2.29
C LEU A 175 -11.13 10.99 2.39
N SER A 176 -10.79 11.88 1.48
CA SER A 176 -11.40 13.21 1.33
C SER A 176 -12.72 13.18 0.55
N ASN A 177 -13.07 12.09 -0.11
CA ASN A 177 -14.33 11.91 -0.82
C ASN A 177 -15.33 11.16 0.07
N TYR A 178 -16.51 11.73 0.29
CA TYR A 178 -17.52 11.16 1.22
C TYR A 178 -18.01 9.77 0.80
N GLU A 179 -18.23 9.54 -0.52
CA GLU A 179 -18.68 8.24 -1.02
C GLU A 179 -17.58 7.18 -0.87
N GLU A 180 -16.34 7.51 -1.24
CA GLU A 180 -15.22 6.59 -1.13
C GLU A 180 -14.83 6.33 0.32
N ALA A 181 -14.80 7.34 1.19
CA ALA A 181 -14.54 7.16 2.62
C ALA A 181 -15.54 6.20 3.26
N ALA A 182 -16.84 6.36 2.96
CA ALA A 182 -17.86 5.45 3.43
C ALA A 182 -17.67 4.01 2.94
N LEU A 183 -17.33 3.81 1.66
CA LEU A 183 -17.05 2.49 1.09
C LEU A 183 -15.79 1.86 1.69
N LEU A 184 -14.69 2.62 1.81
CA LEU A 184 -13.41 2.17 2.33
C LEU A 184 -13.49 1.67 3.78
N ASN A 185 -14.51 2.10 4.53
CA ASN A 185 -14.79 1.63 5.89
C ASN A 185 -15.65 0.35 5.94
N THR A 186 -16.12 -0.16 4.81
CA THR A 186 -16.90 -1.41 4.77
C THR A 186 -16.01 -2.63 4.57
N ASP A 187 -16.33 -3.72 5.27
CA ASP A 187 -15.61 -4.98 5.16
C ASP A 187 -15.66 -5.56 3.75
N GLU A 188 -16.83 -5.46 3.10
CA GLU A 188 -17.07 -5.94 1.75
C GLU A 188 -16.19 -5.20 0.70
N TYR A 189 -16.12 -3.88 0.79
CA TYR A 189 -15.33 -3.10 -0.16
C TYR A 189 -13.82 -3.29 0.05
N GLN A 190 -13.36 -3.38 1.30
CA GLN A 190 -11.98 -3.73 1.64
C GLN A 190 -11.60 -5.12 1.10
N ASP A 191 -12.51 -6.10 1.20
CA ASP A 191 -12.31 -7.44 0.65
C ASP A 191 -12.22 -7.41 -0.88
N ARG A 192 -13.12 -6.68 -1.54
CA ARG A 192 -13.09 -6.45 -2.99
C ARG A 192 -11.79 -5.82 -3.47
N LEU A 193 -11.26 -4.83 -2.75
CA LEU A 193 -9.96 -4.20 -3.05
C LEU A 193 -8.81 -5.19 -2.87
N ALA A 194 -8.79 -5.93 -1.76
CA ALA A 194 -7.80 -6.96 -1.51
C ALA A 194 -7.78 -8.04 -2.60
N TRP A 195 -8.96 -8.53 -3.01
CA TRP A 195 -9.09 -9.47 -4.12
C TRP A 195 -8.59 -8.88 -5.44
N THR A 196 -8.90 -7.62 -5.72
CA THR A 196 -8.45 -6.91 -6.93
C THR A 196 -6.92 -6.86 -7.00
N ILE A 197 -6.27 -6.51 -5.88
CA ILE A 197 -4.80 -6.47 -5.78
C ILE A 197 -4.21 -7.87 -5.89
N HIS A 198 -4.81 -8.87 -5.23
CA HIS A 198 -4.42 -10.28 -5.34
C HIS A 198 -4.39 -10.74 -6.80
N MET A 199 -5.47 -10.53 -7.54
CA MET A 199 -5.55 -10.92 -8.95
C MET A 199 -4.47 -10.25 -9.81
N GLY A 200 -4.14 -8.99 -9.53
CA GLY A 200 -3.05 -8.30 -10.22
C GLY A 200 -1.66 -8.84 -9.87
N ILE A 201 -1.42 -9.17 -8.62
CA ILE A 201 -0.17 -9.81 -8.18
C ILE A 201 -0.01 -11.18 -8.83
N MET A 202 -1.05 -12.01 -8.84
CA MET A 202 -1.01 -13.34 -9.48
C MET A 202 -0.77 -13.23 -10.98
N GLU A 203 -1.40 -12.28 -11.66
CA GLU A 203 -1.12 -12.00 -13.08
C GLU A 203 0.34 -11.59 -13.30
N TYR A 204 0.89 -10.73 -12.46
CA TYR A 204 2.29 -10.32 -12.57
C TYR A 204 3.26 -11.47 -12.37
N LEU A 205 3.02 -12.32 -11.36
CA LEU A 205 3.87 -13.47 -11.05
C LEU A 205 3.84 -14.54 -12.15
N ASN A 206 2.68 -14.75 -12.79
CA ASN A 206 2.52 -15.75 -13.86
C ASN A 206 3.06 -15.29 -15.23
N ARG A 207 3.37 -13.99 -15.39
CA ARG A 207 3.91 -13.41 -16.64
C ARG A 207 5.44 -13.20 -16.61
N ARG A 208 6.12 -13.82 -15.66
CA ARG A 208 7.59 -13.78 -15.53
C ARG A 208 8.29 -14.76 -16.47
#